data_a2d5b73373678f28675648cbb66f9c09
#
_entry.id   a2d5b73373678f28675648cbb66f9c09
#
_cell.length_a   1.000
_cell.length_b   1.000
_cell.length_c   1.000
_cell.angle_alpha   90.00
_cell.angle_beta   90.00
_cell.angle_gamma   90.00
#
_symmetry.space_group_name_H-M   'P 1'
#
loop_
_entity.id
_entity.type
_entity.pdbx_description
1 polymer ?
#
loop_
_entity_poly.entity_id
_entity_poly.type
_entity_poly.pdbx_seq_one_letter_code
_entity_poly.pdbx_strand_id
1 'polypeptide(L)'
;MKEAICFSGCSPAIVLFSFRIFNWTLIRQEGKFRLKRFGIAGTGGQCLMLPPDKPLEEIPVALYHWGGVIVNMSVALLAFVVWYVVEDPSPLLAQFLVMMCFAGVSLGLLNGIPFKRGITNDAANVRLMRKYPKSKKAMIVQLRVNACIQEGIRIKDMPEEWFAWVDDIDYGEPMQLNIRLLQVGRLLDLGQMEE
;
A
#
# COMPACT_ATOMS: atom_id res chain seq x y z
N MET A 1 29.72 -0.77 -7.77
CA MET A 1 29.44 -2.21 -7.75
C MET A 1 28.57 -2.62 -6.55
N LYS A 2 27.90 -1.64 -5.89
CA LYS A 2 26.91 -1.89 -4.80
C LYS A 2 25.45 -1.63 -5.22
N GLU A 3 25.22 -1.10 -6.42
CA GLU A 3 23.89 -0.72 -6.90
C GLU A 3 22.98 -1.91 -7.28
N ALA A 4 23.57 -3.08 -7.53
CA ALA A 4 22.83 -4.29 -7.90
C ALA A 4 22.22 -5.06 -6.70
N ILE A 5 22.60 -4.71 -5.45
CA ILE A 5 22.28 -5.56 -4.29
C ILE A 5 20.83 -5.35 -3.82
N CYS A 6 20.26 -4.15 -3.98
CA CYS A 6 18.87 -3.90 -3.59
C CYS A 6 17.85 -4.54 -4.55
N PHE A 7 18.22 -4.80 -5.80
CA PHE A 7 17.35 -5.38 -6.82
C PHE A 7 17.51 -6.88 -7.06
N SER A 8 18.70 -7.46 -6.82
CA SER A 8 18.91 -8.90 -7.05
C SER A 8 18.45 -9.80 -5.92
N GLY A 9 18.17 -9.24 -4.75
CA GLY A 9 17.66 -9.97 -3.57
C GLY A 9 16.17 -9.76 -3.29
N CYS A 10 15.54 -8.73 -3.87
CA CYS A 10 14.10 -8.48 -3.69
C CYS A 10 13.31 -9.48 -4.52
N SER A 11 12.87 -10.54 -3.87
CA SER A 11 11.95 -11.53 -4.47
C SER A 11 10.68 -10.83 -4.96
N PRO A 12 10.19 -11.11 -6.18
CA PRO A 12 9.02 -10.44 -6.72
C PRO A 12 7.79 -10.71 -5.85
N ALA A 13 7.09 -9.64 -5.53
CA ALA A 13 5.78 -9.60 -4.87
C ALA A 13 5.77 -10.07 -3.40
N ILE A 14 6.29 -9.25 -2.52
CA ILE A 14 5.94 -9.32 -1.11
C ILE A 14 4.58 -8.66 -0.94
N VAL A 15 3.55 -9.46 -0.69
CA VAL A 15 2.25 -8.96 -0.24
C VAL A 15 2.28 -8.93 1.26
N LEU A 16 2.26 -7.74 1.83
CA LEU A 16 2.19 -7.53 3.27
C LEU A 16 0.76 -7.29 3.70
N PHE A 17 0.19 -8.22 4.45
CA PHE A 17 -1.07 -8.01 5.15
C PHE A 17 -0.79 -7.64 6.60
N SER A 18 -1.14 -6.43 7.01
CA SER A 18 -1.11 -6.00 8.39
C SER A 18 -2.53 -5.78 8.89
N PHE A 19 -2.97 -6.59 9.84
CA PHE A 19 -4.22 -6.38 10.56
C PHE A 19 -3.89 -5.69 11.88
N ARG A 20 -4.37 -4.47 12.05
CA ARG A 20 -4.06 -3.63 13.21
C ARG A 20 -4.46 -4.23 14.56
N ILE A 21 -5.53 -5.01 14.62
CA ILE A 21 -6.03 -5.63 15.87
C ILE A 21 -4.99 -6.57 16.46
N PHE A 22 -4.17 -7.21 15.63
CA PHE A 22 -3.18 -8.20 16.06
C PHE A 22 -1.75 -7.78 15.78
N ASN A 23 -1.49 -6.67 15.08
CA ASN A 23 -0.15 -6.25 14.62
C ASN A 23 0.67 -7.38 13.96
N TRP A 24 0.00 -8.34 13.35
CA TRP A 24 0.64 -9.45 12.69
C TRP A 24 0.67 -9.20 11.18
N THR A 25 1.83 -9.40 10.60
CA THR A 25 2.05 -9.23 9.16
C THR A 25 2.53 -10.53 8.56
N LEU A 26 1.80 -11.02 7.57
CA LEU A 26 2.19 -12.16 6.76
C LEU A 26 3.08 -11.67 5.62
N ILE A 27 4.33 -12.14 5.59
CA ILE A 27 5.33 -11.77 4.58
C ILE A 27 5.67 -13.01 3.76
N ARG A 28 5.70 -12.86 2.43
CA ARG A 28 6.27 -13.88 1.55
C ARG A 28 7.71 -13.49 1.21
N GLN A 29 8.67 -14.27 1.71
CA GLN A 29 10.08 -14.07 1.46
C GLN A 29 10.69 -15.36 0.94
N GLU A 30 11.43 -15.32 -0.16
CA GLU A 30 12.04 -16.50 -0.80
C GLU A 30 11.06 -17.66 -1.05
N GLY A 31 9.84 -17.33 -1.45
CA GLY A 31 8.78 -18.31 -1.69
C GLY A 31 8.11 -18.88 -0.45
N LYS A 32 8.59 -18.56 0.77
CA LYS A 32 8.04 -19.02 2.04
C LYS A 32 7.23 -17.92 2.73
N PHE A 33 6.14 -18.30 3.37
CA PHE A 33 5.37 -17.38 4.20
C PHE A 33 5.98 -17.31 5.60
N ARG A 34 6.21 -16.10 6.09
CA ARG A 34 6.66 -15.81 7.46
C ARG A 34 5.70 -14.85 8.12
N LEU A 35 5.35 -15.13 9.37
CA LEU A 35 4.53 -14.24 10.18
C LEU A 35 5.48 -13.38 11.03
N LYS A 36 5.43 -12.06 10.83
CA LYS A 36 6.19 -11.08 11.62
C LYS A 36 5.22 -10.15 12.35
N ARG A 37 5.65 -9.65 13.49
CA ARG A 37 4.90 -8.63 14.22
C ARG A 37 5.31 -7.25 13.69
N PHE A 38 4.45 -6.66 12.86
CA PHE A 38 4.68 -5.36 12.26
C PHE A 38 3.34 -4.66 12.05
N GLY A 39 3.29 -3.37 12.34
CA GLY A 39 2.12 -2.55 12.09
C GLY A 39 2.52 -1.08 11.93
N ILE A 40 1.85 -0.38 11.01
CA ILE A 40 2.00 1.07 10.84
C ILE A 40 0.93 1.77 11.66
N ALA A 41 1.35 2.64 12.58
CA ALA A 41 0.43 3.41 13.41
C ALA A 41 -0.53 4.24 12.53
N GLY A 42 -1.81 4.28 12.90
CA GLY A 42 -2.82 5.04 12.15
C GLY A 42 -3.54 4.26 11.05
N THR A 43 -3.09 3.05 10.69
CA THR A 43 -3.75 2.22 9.68
C THR A 43 -4.58 1.10 10.30
N GLY A 44 -5.76 0.80 9.74
CA GLY A 44 -6.63 -0.30 10.17
C GLY A 44 -6.20 -1.66 9.63
N GLY A 45 -5.58 -1.64 8.49
CA GLY A 45 -4.96 -2.74 7.77
C GLY A 45 -4.27 -2.17 6.54
N GLN A 46 -3.20 -2.81 6.12
CA GLN A 46 -2.43 -2.34 4.97
C GLN A 46 -1.92 -3.51 4.15
N CYS A 47 -2.08 -3.41 2.85
CA CYS A 47 -1.46 -4.31 1.89
C CYS A 47 -0.34 -3.54 1.19
N LEU A 48 0.91 -3.90 1.46
CA LEU A 48 2.06 -3.33 0.78
C LEU A 48 2.56 -4.32 -0.26
N MET A 49 2.65 -3.88 -1.51
CA MET A 49 3.21 -4.66 -2.60
C MET A 49 4.47 -3.96 -3.12
N LEU A 50 5.52 -4.74 -3.35
CA LEU A 50 6.70 -4.22 -4.04
C LEU A 50 6.33 -3.92 -5.50
N PRO A 51 6.53 -2.68 -5.98
CA PRO A 51 6.30 -2.36 -7.37
C PRO A 51 7.22 -3.17 -8.28
N PRO A 52 6.76 -3.60 -9.47
CA PRO A 52 7.62 -4.28 -10.42
C PRO A 52 8.76 -3.35 -10.86
N ASP A 53 9.87 -3.97 -11.29
CA ASP A 53 11.01 -3.25 -11.87
C ASP A 53 10.70 -2.89 -13.33
N LYS A 54 9.91 -1.85 -13.49
CA LYS A 54 9.44 -1.31 -14.78
C LYS A 54 9.52 0.22 -14.75
N PRO A 55 9.55 0.87 -15.93
CA PRO A 55 9.38 2.31 -16.03
C PRO A 55 8.14 2.78 -15.28
N LEU A 56 8.23 3.95 -14.65
CA LEU A 56 7.15 4.51 -13.81
C LEU A 56 5.80 4.60 -14.52
N GLU A 57 5.84 4.87 -15.82
CA GLU A 57 4.66 5.02 -16.68
C GLU A 57 3.89 3.72 -16.80
N GLU A 58 4.60 2.58 -16.85
CA GLU A 58 4.03 1.25 -17.03
C GLU A 58 3.48 0.62 -15.74
N ILE A 59 3.79 1.18 -14.57
CA ILE A 59 3.32 0.62 -13.30
C ILE A 59 1.84 0.98 -13.09
N PRO A 60 0.94 -0.02 -13.00
CA PRO A 60 -0.50 0.22 -12.89
C PRO A 60 -0.94 0.56 -11.46
N VAL A 61 -0.52 1.72 -10.93
CA VAL A 61 -0.86 2.14 -9.56
C VAL A 61 -2.36 2.25 -9.30
N ALA A 62 -3.16 2.49 -10.34
CA ALA A 62 -4.61 2.50 -10.22
C ALA A 62 -5.15 1.13 -9.79
N LEU A 63 -4.62 0.05 -10.35
CA LEU A 63 -5.02 -1.32 -9.99
C LEU A 63 -4.66 -1.64 -8.53
N TYR A 64 -3.51 -1.14 -8.06
CA TYR A 64 -3.11 -1.27 -6.65
C TYR A 64 -4.17 -0.72 -5.71
N HIS A 65 -4.65 0.51 -5.94
CA HIS A 65 -5.67 1.14 -5.11
C HIS A 65 -7.07 0.54 -5.31
N TRP A 66 -7.45 0.25 -6.54
CA TRP A 66 -8.76 -0.34 -6.81
C TRP A 66 -8.88 -1.79 -6.36
N GLY A 67 -7.77 -2.49 -6.14
CA GLY A 67 -7.76 -3.90 -5.72
C GLY A 67 -8.62 -4.16 -4.49
N GLY A 68 -8.50 -3.34 -3.44
CA GLY A 68 -9.31 -3.46 -2.24
C GLY A 68 -10.81 -3.24 -2.48
N VAL A 69 -11.15 -2.23 -3.28
CA VAL A 69 -12.55 -1.93 -3.66
C VAL A 69 -13.15 -3.09 -4.46
N ILE A 70 -12.43 -3.60 -5.47
CA ILE A 70 -12.87 -4.72 -6.31
C ILE A 70 -13.10 -5.96 -5.46
N VAL A 71 -12.16 -6.32 -4.58
CA VAL A 71 -12.30 -7.50 -3.72
C VAL A 71 -13.50 -7.36 -2.78
N ASN A 72 -13.65 -6.22 -2.11
CA ASN A 72 -14.77 -5.98 -1.20
C ASN A 72 -16.13 -6.08 -1.92
N MET A 73 -16.26 -5.47 -3.09
CA MET A 73 -17.49 -5.55 -3.89
C MET A 73 -17.74 -6.96 -4.42
N SER A 74 -16.69 -7.69 -4.83
CA SER A 74 -16.82 -9.08 -5.29
C SER A 74 -17.27 -10.00 -4.17
N VAL A 75 -16.72 -9.84 -2.96
CA VAL A 75 -17.13 -10.63 -1.79
C VAL A 75 -18.58 -10.33 -1.40
N ALA A 76 -18.97 -9.05 -1.43
CA ALA A 76 -20.36 -8.67 -1.17
C ALA A 76 -21.33 -9.28 -2.19
N LEU A 77 -20.97 -9.23 -3.49
CA LEU A 77 -21.76 -9.83 -4.55
C LEU A 77 -21.87 -11.35 -4.39
N LEU A 78 -20.75 -12.01 -4.09
CA LEU A 78 -20.74 -13.46 -3.86
C LEU A 78 -21.61 -13.84 -2.65
N ALA A 79 -21.50 -13.11 -1.55
CA ALA A 79 -22.33 -13.35 -0.37
C ALA A 79 -23.82 -13.14 -0.68
N PHE A 80 -24.16 -12.14 -1.46
CA PHE A 80 -25.53 -11.91 -1.94
C PHE A 80 -26.03 -13.04 -2.82
N VAL A 81 -25.24 -13.49 -3.80
CA VAL A 81 -25.60 -14.61 -4.67
C VAL A 81 -25.84 -15.89 -3.88
N VAL A 82 -24.94 -16.21 -2.93
CA VAL A 82 -25.10 -17.38 -2.06
C VAL A 82 -26.38 -17.26 -1.23
N TRP A 83 -26.66 -16.08 -0.65
CA TRP A 83 -27.89 -15.84 0.10
C TRP A 83 -29.15 -16.01 -0.74
N TYR A 84 -29.11 -15.59 -1.99
CA TYR A 84 -30.24 -15.69 -2.94
C TYR A 84 -30.49 -17.13 -3.42
N VAL A 85 -29.42 -17.93 -3.61
CA VAL A 85 -29.51 -19.29 -4.19
C VAL A 85 -29.82 -20.35 -3.12
N VAL A 86 -29.38 -20.14 -1.87
CA VAL A 86 -29.61 -21.10 -0.81
C VAL A 86 -31.05 -20.99 -0.31
N GLU A 87 -31.86 -22.00 -0.62
CA GLU A 87 -33.20 -22.15 -0.09
C GLU A 87 -33.09 -22.50 1.40
N ASP A 88 -33.74 -21.73 2.28
CA ASP A 88 -33.78 -21.94 3.73
C ASP A 88 -32.39 -22.02 4.44
N PRO A 89 -31.58 -20.93 4.35
CA PRO A 89 -30.30 -20.90 5.04
C PRO A 89 -30.48 -20.91 6.57
N SER A 90 -29.61 -21.64 7.28
CA SER A 90 -29.64 -21.59 8.74
C SER A 90 -29.50 -20.13 9.22
N PRO A 91 -30.08 -19.75 10.38
CA PRO A 91 -30.04 -18.37 10.88
C PRO A 91 -28.62 -17.80 11.00
N LEU A 92 -27.66 -18.65 11.39
CA LEU A 92 -26.25 -18.25 11.48
C LEU A 92 -25.64 -17.94 10.11
N LEU A 93 -25.93 -18.79 9.10
CA LEU A 93 -25.45 -18.57 7.74
C LEU A 93 -26.07 -17.32 7.14
N ALA A 94 -27.39 -17.13 7.27
CA ALA A 94 -28.08 -15.96 6.80
C ALA A 94 -27.50 -14.66 7.39
N GLN A 95 -27.30 -14.64 8.71
CA GLN A 95 -26.71 -13.50 9.40
C GLN A 95 -25.28 -13.23 8.94
N PHE A 96 -24.45 -14.26 8.79
CA PHE A 96 -23.08 -14.13 8.28
C PHE A 96 -23.06 -13.53 6.85
N LEU A 97 -23.89 -14.04 5.94
CA LEU A 97 -23.96 -13.56 4.56
C LEU A 97 -24.41 -12.07 4.49
N VAL A 98 -25.43 -11.70 5.28
CA VAL A 98 -25.89 -10.31 5.36
C VAL A 98 -24.77 -9.41 5.89
N MET A 99 -24.05 -9.82 6.94
CA MET A 99 -22.92 -9.05 7.46
C MET A 99 -21.81 -8.90 6.44
N MET A 100 -21.48 -9.96 5.68
CA MET A 100 -20.48 -9.91 4.62
C MET A 100 -20.88 -8.98 3.47
N CYS A 101 -22.16 -9.00 3.06
CA CYS A 101 -22.71 -8.05 2.09
C CYS A 101 -22.57 -6.61 2.59
N PHE A 102 -23.06 -6.34 3.80
CA PHE A 102 -23.02 -4.99 4.37
C PHE A 102 -21.59 -4.47 4.53
N ALA A 103 -20.69 -5.27 5.08
CA ALA A 103 -19.30 -4.91 5.25
C ALA A 103 -18.61 -4.67 3.90
N GLY A 104 -18.78 -5.57 2.94
CA GLY A 104 -18.15 -5.46 1.62
C GLY A 104 -18.64 -4.23 0.84
N VAL A 105 -19.94 -3.97 0.83
CA VAL A 105 -20.51 -2.76 0.19
C VAL A 105 -20.03 -1.50 0.91
N SER A 106 -20.09 -1.46 2.24
CA SER A 106 -19.67 -0.28 3.02
C SER A 106 -18.21 0.04 2.80
N LEU A 107 -17.31 -0.95 2.90
CA LEU A 107 -15.87 -0.76 2.67
C LEU A 107 -15.57 -0.43 1.20
N GLY A 108 -16.29 -1.05 0.26
CA GLY A 108 -16.19 -0.75 -1.16
C GLY A 108 -16.56 0.69 -1.47
N LEU A 109 -17.65 1.21 -0.92
CA LEU A 109 -18.08 2.60 -1.10
C LEU A 109 -17.15 3.59 -0.40
N LEU A 110 -16.74 3.30 0.83
CA LEU A 110 -15.83 4.17 1.59
C LEU A 110 -14.48 4.36 0.89
N ASN A 111 -13.97 3.34 0.21
CA ASN A 111 -12.71 3.42 -0.53
C ASN A 111 -12.90 3.77 -2.01
N GLY A 112 -14.07 3.48 -2.59
CA GLY A 112 -14.38 3.69 -4.01
C GLY A 112 -14.91 5.08 -4.35
N ILE A 113 -15.46 5.82 -3.40
CA ILE A 113 -15.94 7.19 -3.61
C ILE A 113 -14.86 8.17 -3.16
N PRO A 114 -14.29 9.01 -4.07
CA PRO A 114 -13.19 9.89 -3.71
C PRO A 114 -13.65 10.99 -2.75
N PHE A 115 -13.10 11.01 -1.54
CA PHE A 115 -13.29 12.11 -0.61
C PHE A 115 -11.97 12.51 0.07
N LYS A 116 -11.89 13.79 0.47
CA LYS A 116 -10.73 14.38 1.11
C LYS A 116 -11.16 14.90 2.49
N ARG A 117 -11.07 14.07 3.51
CA ARG A 117 -11.22 14.51 4.90
C ARG A 117 -10.11 13.83 5.73
N GLY A 118 -9.01 14.56 5.91
CA GLY A 118 -7.83 14.02 6.60
C GLY A 118 -7.03 13.05 5.71
N ILE A 119 -7.13 11.74 5.97
CA ILE A 119 -6.46 10.72 5.15
C ILE A 119 -7.25 10.50 3.86
N THR A 120 -6.56 10.58 2.71
CA THR A 120 -7.15 10.29 1.40
C THR A 120 -7.45 8.80 1.26
N ASN A 121 -8.63 8.47 0.72
CA ASN A 121 -8.98 7.08 0.40
C ASN A 121 -8.42 6.65 -0.97
N ASP A 122 -8.59 5.36 -1.31
CA ASP A 122 -8.02 4.78 -2.53
C ASP A 122 -8.46 5.49 -3.81
N ALA A 123 -9.75 5.80 -3.95
CA ALA A 123 -10.26 6.50 -5.12
C ALA A 123 -9.71 7.93 -5.23
N ALA A 124 -9.54 8.64 -4.12
CA ALA A 124 -8.92 9.96 -4.10
C ALA A 124 -7.44 9.88 -4.47
N ASN A 125 -6.72 8.85 -4.01
CA ASN A 125 -5.32 8.61 -4.38
C ASN A 125 -5.17 8.33 -5.88
N VAL A 126 -6.03 7.50 -6.49
CA VAL A 126 -6.02 7.27 -7.93
C VAL A 126 -6.24 8.58 -8.70
N ARG A 127 -7.21 9.39 -8.28
CA ARG A 127 -7.47 10.70 -8.90
C ARG A 127 -6.27 11.63 -8.79
N LEU A 128 -5.64 11.66 -7.61
CA LEU A 128 -4.46 12.48 -7.33
C LEU A 128 -3.29 12.09 -8.25
N MET A 129 -2.97 10.80 -8.33
CA MET A 129 -1.86 10.31 -9.14
C MET A 129 -2.07 10.46 -10.64
N ARG A 130 -3.33 10.42 -11.12
CA ARG A 130 -3.65 10.76 -12.51
C ARG A 130 -3.42 12.22 -12.82
N LYS A 131 -3.70 13.10 -11.86
CA LYS A 131 -3.54 14.55 -12.02
C LYS A 131 -2.08 15.00 -11.85
N TYR A 132 -1.34 14.35 -10.95
CA TYR A 132 0.02 14.72 -10.57
C TYR A 132 0.98 13.53 -10.74
N PRO A 133 1.74 13.45 -11.84
CA PRO A 133 2.72 12.37 -12.07
C PRO A 133 3.78 12.26 -10.97
N LYS A 134 4.16 13.39 -10.35
CA LYS A 134 5.10 13.42 -9.22
C LYS A 134 4.58 12.63 -8.00
N SER A 135 3.28 12.68 -7.72
CA SER A 135 2.66 11.90 -6.63
C SER A 135 2.68 10.39 -6.93
N LYS A 136 2.54 9.99 -8.20
CA LYS A 136 2.73 8.59 -8.62
C LYS A 136 4.17 8.13 -8.34
N LYS A 137 5.17 8.94 -8.73
CA LYS A 137 6.58 8.65 -8.47
C LYS A 137 6.85 8.54 -6.96
N ALA A 138 6.33 9.49 -6.18
CA ALA A 138 6.47 9.49 -4.73
C ALA A 138 5.94 8.21 -4.08
N MET A 139 4.74 7.77 -4.46
CA MET A 139 4.17 6.53 -3.97
C MET A 139 5.03 5.31 -4.29
N ILE A 140 5.50 5.18 -5.53
CA ILE A 140 6.32 4.04 -5.94
C ILE A 140 7.63 4.00 -5.17
N VAL A 141 8.31 5.16 -5.02
CA VAL A 141 9.51 5.25 -4.19
C VAL A 141 9.23 4.85 -2.74
N GLN A 142 8.14 5.33 -2.16
CA GLN A 142 7.77 4.97 -0.79
C GLN A 142 7.54 3.46 -0.62
N LEU A 143 6.88 2.81 -1.59
CA LEU A 143 6.67 1.36 -1.55
C LEU A 143 8.00 0.60 -1.62
N ARG A 144 8.94 1.04 -2.48
CA ARG A 144 10.29 0.47 -2.59
C ARG A 144 11.08 0.65 -1.29
N VAL A 145 11.09 1.86 -0.74
CA VAL A 145 11.75 2.17 0.54
C VAL A 145 11.19 1.30 1.67
N ASN A 146 9.86 1.21 1.78
CA ASN A 146 9.22 0.38 2.80
C ASN A 146 9.60 -1.10 2.67
N ALA A 147 9.69 -1.63 1.45
CA ALA A 147 10.12 -3.00 1.22
C ALA A 147 11.58 -3.21 1.67
N CYS A 148 12.49 -2.31 1.31
CA CYS A 148 13.90 -2.37 1.72
C CYS A 148 14.06 -2.29 3.25
N ILE A 149 13.33 -1.40 3.93
CA ILE A 149 13.36 -1.29 5.40
C ILE A 149 12.93 -2.62 6.05
N GLN A 150 11.94 -3.31 5.48
CA GLN A 150 11.48 -4.59 6.02
C GLN A 150 12.49 -5.72 5.85
N GLU A 151 13.36 -5.62 4.86
CA GLU A 151 14.51 -6.49 4.67
C GLU A 151 15.71 -6.11 5.55
N GLY A 152 15.59 -5.04 6.33
CA GLY A 152 16.64 -4.54 7.22
C GLY A 152 17.66 -3.65 6.51
N ILE A 153 17.39 -3.21 5.28
CA ILE A 153 18.25 -2.29 4.53
C ILE A 153 18.04 -0.88 5.07
N ARG A 154 19.11 -0.20 5.42
CA ARG A 154 19.05 1.18 5.93
C ARG A 154 18.79 2.16 4.79
N ILE A 155 18.14 3.28 5.09
CA ILE A 155 17.79 4.29 4.08
C ILE A 155 19.06 4.84 3.38
N LYS A 156 20.15 4.98 4.10
CA LYS A 156 21.44 5.43 3.54
C LYS A 156 22.02 4.51 2.47
N ASP A 157 21.71 3.21 2.54
CA ASP A 157 22.21 2.18 1.63
C ASP A 157 21.31 2.00 0.39
N MET A 158 20.20 2.75 0.30
CA MET A 158 19.29 2.74 -0.84
C MET A 158 19.77 3.70 -1.95
N PRO A 159 19.33 3.49 -3.22
CA PRO A 159 19.72 4.35 -4.35
C PRO A 159 19.42 5.82 -4.11
N GLU A 160 20.38 6.69 -4.34
CA GLU A 160 20.25 8.13 -4.13
C GLU A 160 19.20 8.76 -5.05
N GLU A 161 19.07 8.27 -6.27
CA GLU A 161 18.10 8.70 -7.27
C GLU A 161 16.63 8.62 -6.80
N TRP A 162 16.34 7.76 -5.79
CA TRP A 162 15.01 7.69 -5.20
C TRP A 162 14.66 8.94 -4.39
N PHE A 163 15.67 9.68 -3.95
CA PHE A 163 15.53 10.82 -3.03
C PHE A 163 15.90 12.16 -3.66
N ALA A 164 16.60 12.17 -4.81
CA ALA A 164 17.25 13.36 -5.38
C ALA A 164 16.38 14.29 -6.22
N TRP A 165 15.09 14.03 -6.46
CA TRP A 165 14.30 14.68 -7.51
C TRP A 165 13.39 15.83 -7.06
N VAL A 166 13.78 16.63 -6.11
CA VAL A 166 12.81 17.37 -5.32
C VAL A 166 12.86 18.90 -5.41
N ASP A 167 13.25 19.47 -6.55
CA ASP A 167 13.32 20.93 -6.69
C ASP A 167 11.95 21.64 -6.83
N ASP A 168 10.87 20.88 -7.04
CA ASP A 168 9.52 21.42 -7.24
C ASP A 168 8.47 20.49 -6.61
N ILE A 169 8.51 20.40 -5.27
CA ILE A 169 7.51 19.65 -4.48
C ILE A 169 6.37 20.56 -4.11
N ASP A 170 5.15 20.04 -4.30
CA ASP A 170 3.97 20.60 -3.65
C ASP A 170 3.91 20.13 -2.18
N TYR A 171 4.29 21.01 -1.26
CA TYR A 171 4.27 20.74 0.17
C TYR A 171 2.85 20.54 0.73
N GLY A 172 1.82 20.95 0.01
CA GLY A 172 0.42 20.69 0.35
C GLY A 172 -0.04 19.28 -0.02
N GLU A 173 0.81 18.51 -0.75
CA GLU A 173 0.49 17.16 -1.19
C GLU A 173 1.24 16.12 -0.33
N PRO A 174 0.52 15.31 0.49
CA PRO A 174 1.12 14.43 1.50
C PRO A 174 2.10 13.39 0.93
N MET A 175 1.84 12.86 -0.28
CA MET A 175 2.73 11.86 -0.88
C MET A 175 4.08 12.47 -1.28
N GLN A 176 4.06 13.69 -1.82
CA GLN A 176 5.29 14.40 -2.17
C GLN A 176 6.06 14.84 -0.93
N LEU A 177 5.34 15.30 0.11
CA LEU A 177 5.95 15.65 1.39
C LEU A 177 6.67 14.44 2.03
N ASN A 178 6.10 13.25 1.95
CA ASN A 178 6.74 12.04 2.47
C ASN A 178 8.12 11.78 1.86
N ILE A 179 8.33 12.08 0.58
CA ILE A 179 9.66 11.90 -0.02
C ILE A 179 10.68 12.87 0.57
N ARG A 180 10.27 14.10 0.89
CA ARG A 180 11.16 15.02 1.63
C ARG A 180 11.53 14.48 3.00
N LEU A 181 10.56 13.94 3.73
CA LEU A 181 10.85 13.32 5.03
C LEU A 181 11.80 12.12 4.91
N LEU A 182 11.64 11.30 3.87
CA LEU A 182 12.56 10.19 3.60
C LEU A 182 13.96 10.71 3.21
N GLN A 183 14.07 11.79 2.44
CA GLN A 183 15.34 12.42 2.10
C GLN A 183 16.05 12.96 3.36
N VAL A 184 15.32 13.66 4.23
CA VAL A 184 15.85 14.10 5.53
C VAL A 184 16.30 12.91 6.36
N GLY A 185 15.48 11.86 6.45
CA GLY A 185 15.85 10.61 7.12
C GLY A 185 17.14 9.98 6.57
N ARG A 186 17.35 10.04 5.25
CA ARG A 186 18.58 9.56 4.61
C ARG A 186 19.79 10.39 4.99
N LEU A 187 19.68 11.73 4.98
CA LEU A 187 20.76 12.64 5.38
C LEU A 187 21.15 12.42 6.84
N LEU A 188 20.18 12.27 7.74
CA LEU A 188 20.39 11.90 9.13
C LEU A 188 21.14 10.57 9.27
N ASP A 189 20.75 9.56 8.49
CA ASP A 189 21.36 8.23 8.53
C ASP A 189 22.78 8.20 7.92
N LEU A 190 23.11 9.16 7.06
CA LEU A 190 24.45 9.41 6.52
C LEU A 190 25.34 10.22 7.48
N GLY A 191 24.77 10.81 8.53
CA GLY A 191 25.47 11.77 9.40
C GLY A 191 25.74 13.13 8.76
N GLN A 192 25.06 13.43 7.67
CA GLN A 192 25.17 14.70 6.93
C GLN A 192 24.12 15.70 7.47
N MET A 193 24.24 16.08 8.72
CA MET A 193 23.52 17.24 9.25
C MET A 193 24.47 18.44 9.15
N GLU A 194 24.17 19.34 8.21
CA GLU A 194 24.70 20.69 8.33
C GLU A 194 23.90 21.41 9.42
N GLU A 195 24.61 22.08 10.32
CA GLU A 195 24.07 22.90 11.39
C GLU A 195 23.26 24.09 10.85
#